data_2449251a1a3f2d81424b7350ce05fc98
#
_entry.id   2449251a1a3f2d81424b7350ce05fc98
#
_cell.length_a   1.000
_cell.length_b   1.000
_cell.length_c   1.000
_cell.angle_alpha   90.00
_cell.angle_beta   90.00
_cell.angle_gamma   90.00
#
_symmetry.space_group_name_H-M   'P 1'
#
loop_
_entity.id
_entity.type
_entity.pdbx_description
1 polymer ?
#
loop_
_entity_poly.entity_id
_entity_poly.type
_entity_poly.pdbx_seq_one_letter_code
_entity_poly.pdbx_strand_id
1 'polypeptide(L)'
;MLVNEDIKLDYSDVLIRPKRSTMSSREEVNLERTHTFLWSKKKWTGIPIMSANMDTVGTPAMHNVLSKYNLVTCPARHYLKKNPEKFKKRQSNICWLGGIDDISKLSKTSGGFIGLDVANGYTIKFVDAVKKLRQKCPNATIVAGNVVTADMTQELILAGADIVKVGIGPGSVCTTRIKTGIGYPQLSAVIECADAAHGLDALIIADGGCTTVSYTHLRAHETPEHRGCPRER
;
A
#
# COMPACT_ATOMS: atom_id res chain seq x y z
N MET A 1 10.06 22.28 -20.92
CA MET A 1 10.29 21.11 -20.03
C MET A 1 10.84 21.67 -18.73
N LEU A 2 10.20 21.32 -17.61
CA LEU A 2 10.68 21.71 -16.28
C LEU A 2 11.58 20.59 -15.76
N VAL A 3 12.81 20.92 -15.38
CA VAL A 3 13.75 20.01 -14.75
C VAL A 3 13.81 20.37 -13.27
N ASN A 4 13.55 19.40 -12.40
CA ASN A 4 13.68 19.57 -10.96
C ASN A 4 15.14 19.21 -10.58
N GLU A 5 15.86 20.13 -9.98
CA GLU A 5 17.26 19.95 -9.57
C GLU A 5 17.39 19.27 -8.19
N ASP A 6 16.30 19.11 -7.44
CA ASP A 6 16.33 18.44 -6.15
C ASP A 6 16.74 16.97 -6.28
N ILE A 7 17.62 16.52 -5.41
CA ILE A 7 18.04 15.12 -5.35
C ILE A 7 16.85 14.28 -4.85
N LYS A 8 16.42 13.33 -5.69
CA LYS A 8 15.39 12.36 -5.34
C LYS A 8 16.01 10.98 -5.16
N LEU A 9 15.63 10.30 -4.08
CA LEU A 9 16.28 9.08 -3.61
C LEU A 9 15.34 7.88 -3.73
N ASP A 10 15.87 6.78 -4.19
CA ASP A 10 15.29 5.45 -4.00
C ASP A 10 15.80 4.85 -2.68
N TYR A 11 15.26 3.77 -2.27
CA TYR A 11 15.66 3.15 -1.01
C TYR A 11 17.09 2.55 -1.06
N SER A 12 17.58 2.18 -2.24
CA SER A 12 18.96 1.74 -2.44
C SER A 12 20.00 2.83 -2.18
N ASP A 13 19.57 4.08 -2.19
CA ASP A 13 20.46 5.24 -2.07
C ASP A 13 20.73 5.65 -0.62
N VAL A 14 20.07 4.99 0.34
CA VAL A 14 20.13 5.38 1.75
C VAL A 14 20.39 4.20 2.68
N LEU A 15 20.91 4.52 3.86
CA LEU A 15 21.04 3.62 4.99
C LEU A 15 20.37 4.23 6.22
N ILE A 16 19.86 3.38 7.10
CA ILE A 16 19.34 3.83 8.38
C ILE A 16 20.49 4.15 9.31
N ARG A 17 20.56 5.39 9.77
CA ARG A 17 21.53 5.78 10.79
C ARG A 17 21.16 5.16 12.14
N PRO A 18 22.05 4.39 12.78
CA PRO A 18 21.79 3.84 14.10
C PRO A 18 21.44 4.91 15.13
N LYS A 19 20.47 4.62 15.96
CA LYS A 19 20.09 5.44 17.12
C LYS A 19 20.25 4.64 18.40
N ARG A 20 20.45 5.36 19.51
CA ARG A 20 20.48 4.75 20.85
C ARG A 20 19.11 4.11 21.12
N SER A 21 19.13 2.87 21.59
CA SER A 21 17.94 2.13 21.98
C SER A 21 17.95 1.85 23.48
N THR A 22 16.77 1.81 24.08
CA THR A 22 16.55 1.34 25.47
C THR A 22 16.20 -0.14 25.52
N MET A 23 15.99 -0.77 24.36
CA MET A 23 15.65 -2.19 24.26
C MET A 23 16.91 -3.05 24.28
N SER A 24 16.87 -4.13 25.02
CA SER A 24 17.95 -5.12 25.15
C SER A 24 17.78 -6.30 24.19
N SER A 25 16.56 -6.62 23.78
CA SER A 25 16.25 -7.72 22.86
C SER A 25 15.28 -7.30 21.75
N ARG A 26 15.41 -7.96 20.58
CA ARG A 26 14.44 -7.80 19.47
C ARG A 26 13.06 -8.35 19.83
N GLU A 27 12.98 -9.28 20.79
CA GLU A 27 11.74 -9.88 21.25
C GLU A 27 10.83 -8.86 21.99
N GLU A 28 11.42 -7.80 22.52
CA GLU A 28 10.68 -6.71 23.17
C GLU A 28 9.91 -5.81 22.19
N VAL A 29 10.17 -5.96 20.88
CA VAL A 29 9.56 -5.08 19.86
C VAL A 29 8.14 -5.50 19.57
N ASN A 30 7.16 -4.64 19.90
CA ASN A 30 5.79 -4.81 19.46
C ASN A 30 5.60 -4.14 18.08
N LEU A 31 5.25 -4.95 17.07
CA LEU A 31 5.01 -4.49 15.71
C LEU A 31 3.57 -4.04 15.46
N GLU A 32 2.63 -4.37 16.33
CA GLU A 32 1.23 -3.96 16.17
C GLU A 32 1.08 -2.45 16.34
N ARG A 33 0.28 -1.86 15.47
CA ARG A 33 -0.07 -0.44 15.47
C ARG A 33 -1.58 -0.29 15.35
N THR A 34 -2.14 0.73 16.00
CA THR A 34 -3.54 1.09 15.86
C THR A 34 -3.65 2.34 14.99
N HIS A 35 -4.43 2.24 13.95
CA HIS A 35 -4.74 3.34 13.03
C HIS A 35 -6.22 3.69 13.12
N THR A 36 -6.52 4.99 13.12
CA THR A 36 -7.88 5.51 12.98
C THR A 36 -7.97 6.20 11.62
N PHE A 37 -8.96 5.84 10.82
CA PHE A 37 -9.07 6.32 9.45
C PHE A 37 -9.90 7.60 9.36
N LEU A 38 -9.48 8.51 8.47
CA LEU A 38 -10.03 9.86 8.37
C LEU A 38 -11.53 9.89 8.09
N TRP A 39 -11.97 9.19 7.05
CA TRP A 39 -13.35 9.24 6.58
C TRP A 39 -14.24 8.19 7.22
N SER A 40 -13.78 6.96 7.27
CA SER A 40 -14.55 5.84 7.83
C SER A 40 -14.66 5.90 9.35
N LYS A 41 -13.79 6.65 10.02
CA LYS A 41 -13.64 6.74 11.50
C LYS A 41 -13.42 5.39 12.19
N LYS A 42 -13.21 4.34 11.41
CA LYS A 42 -12.91 3.01 11.92
C LYS A 42 -11.51 2.95 12.51
N LYS A 43 -11.35 2.05 13.49
CA LYS A 43 -10.04 1.68 14.03
C LYS A 43 -9.65 0.31 13.53
N TRP A 44 -8.40 0.15 13.19
CA TRP A 44 -7.80 -1.13 12.86
C TRP A 44 -6.49 -1.29 13.64
N THR A 45 -6.30 -2.47 14.25
CA THR A 45 -5.07 -2.81 14.99
C THR A 45 -4.45 -4.04 14.37
N GLY A 46 -3.17 -3.96 14.05
CA GLY A 46 -2.41 -5.06 13.48
C GLY A 46 -1.02 -4.62 13.06
N ILE A 47 -0.30 -5.51 12.42
CA ILE A 47 0.99 -5.19 11.82
C ILE A 47 0.74 -4.50 10.48
N PRO A 48 1.21 -3.26 10.26
CA PRO A 48 0.83 -2.44 9.10
C PRO A 48 1.54 -2.88 7.81
N ILE A 49 1.33 -4.14 7.43
CA ILE A 49 1.84 -4.73 6.19
C ILE A 49 0.70 -5.35 5.44
N MET A 50 0.74 -5.14 4.14
CA MET A 50 -0.26 -5.64 3.22
C MET A 50 0.40 -6.44 2.11
N SER A 51 -0.08 -7.66 1.87
CA SER A 51 0.37 -8.42 0.70
C SER A 51 -0.12 -7.77 -0.59
N ALA A 52 0.69 -7.80 -1.63
CA ALA A 52 0.29 -7.28 -2.93
C ALA A 52 -0.87 -8.07 -3.56
N ASN A 53 -1.70 -7.39 -4.36
CA ASN A 53 -2.83 -7.99 -5.10
C ASN A 53 -2.38 -8.74 -6.38
N MET A 54 -1.30 -9.49 -6.25
CA MET A 54 -0.71 -10.29 -7.35
C MET A 54 -1.21 -11.74 -7.29
N ASP A 55 -1.27 -12.40 -8.45
CA ASP A 55 -1.86 -13.73 -8.59
C ASP A 55 -1.23 -14.81 -7.69
N THR A 56 0.09 -14.71 -7.46
CA THR A 56 0.83 -15.66 -6.62
C THR A 56 0.90 -15.25 -5.15
N VAL A 57 0.60 -14.00 -4.81
CA VAL A 57 0.73 -13.43 -3.46
C VAL A 57 -0.63 -13.23 -2.80
N GLY A 58 -1.61 -12.65 -3.50
CA GLY A 58 -2.96 -12.38 -3.00
C GLY A 58 -3.86 -13.61 -3.01
N THR A 59 -3.45 -14.72 -2.39
CA THR A 59 -4.15 -16.01 -2.43
C THR A 59 -4.85 -16.32 -1.10
N PRO A 60 -5.88 -17.22 -1.10
CA PRO A 60 -6.51 -17.68 0.14
C PRO A 60 -5.54 -18.38 1.10
N ALA A 61 -4.55 -19.09 0.56
CA ALA A 61 -3.51 -19.73 1.38
C ALA A 61 -2.67 -18.69 2.11
N MET A 62 -2.21 -17.64 1.40
CA MET A 62 -1.48 -16.53 1.99
C MET A 62 -2.33 -15.81 3.06
N HIS A 63 -3.61 -15.53 2.76
CA HIS A 63 -4.52 -14.93 3.72
C HIS A 63 -4.64 -15.73 5.01
N ASN A 64 -4.76 -17.05 4.92
CA ASN A 64 -4.85 -17.93 6.09
C ASN A 64 -3.61 -17.85 6.99
N VAL A 65 -2.45 -17.56 6.43
CA VAL A 65 -1.19 -17.39 7.20
C VAL A 65 -1.11 -15.97 7.76
N LEU A 66 -1.22 -14.96 6.90
CA LEU A 66 -1.04 -13.54 7.27
C LEU A 66 -2.03 -13.09 8.33
N SER A 67 -3.29 -13.54 8.23
CA SER A 67 -4.34 -13.19 9.18
C SER A 67 -4.08 -13.69 10.61
N LYS A 68 -3.25 -14.73 10.80
CA LYS A 68 -2.83 -15.20 12.15
C LYS A 68 -1.95 -14.17 12.86
N TYR A 69 -1.23 -13.37 12.09
CA TYR A 69 -0.31 -12.35 12.58
C TYR A 69 -0.89 -10.93 12.46
N ASN A 70 -2.18 -10.79 12.27
CA ASN A 70 -2.86 -9.50 12.08
C ASN A 70 -2.27 -8.64 10.93
N LEU A 71 -1.79 -9.29 9.86
CA LEU A 71 -1.39 -8.62 8.63
C LEU A 71 -2.56 -8.57 7.64
N VAL A 72 -2.52 -7.61 6.72
CA VAL A 72 -3.57 -7.42 5.71
C VAL A 72 -3.24 -8.20 4.43
N THR A 73 -4.22 -8.88 3.89
CA THR A 73 -4.12 -9.53 2.58
C THR A 73 -4.88 -8.73 1.55
N CYS A 74 -4.23 -8.44 0.43
CA CYS A 74 -4.88 -7.89 -0.75
C CYS A 74 -5.10 -9.01 -1.76
N PRO A 75 -6.34 -9.52 -1.91
CA PRO A 75 -6.62 -10.60 -2.84
C PRO A 75 -6.32 -10.21 -4.29
N ALA A 76 -5.79 -11.15 -5.07
CA ALA A 76 -5.60 -10.93 -6.50
C ALA A 76 -6.93 -10.60 -7.19
N ARG A 77 -6.88 -9.68 -8.16
CA ARG A 77 -8.07 -9.07 -8.77
C ARG A 77 -9.10 -10.07 -9.34
N HIS A 78 -8.66 -11.23 -9.78
CA HIS A 78 -9.56 -12.25 -10.31
C HIS A 78 -10.49 -12.83 -9.22
N TYR A 79 -10.08 -12.86 -7.94
CA TYR A 79 -10.94 -13.33 -6.85
C TYR A 79 -12.12 -12.38 -6.58
N LEU A 80 -11.95 -11.08 -6.77
CA LEU A 80 -13.06 -10.12 -6.66
C LEU A 80 -14.20 -10.45 -7.65
N LYS A 81 -13.83 -11.02 -8.81
CA LYS A 81 -14.79 -11.33 -9.89
C LYS A 81 -15.40 -12.72 -9.78
N LYS A 82 -14.65 -13.72 -9.32
CA LYS A 82 -15.06 -15.13 -9.45
C LYS A 82 -15.28 -15.88 -8.14
N ASN A 83 -14.52 -15.63 -7.08
CA ASN A 83 -14.58 -16.47 -5.87
C ASN A 83 -14.26 -15.67 -4.59
N PRO A 84 -14.96 -14.57 -4.28
CA PRO A 84 -14.66 -13.77 -3.08
C PRO A 84 -14.90 -14.56 -1.78
N GLU A 85 -15.77 -15.59 -1.83
CA GLU A 85 -16.10 -16.45 -0.69
C GLU A 85 -14.93 -17.31 -0.20
N LYS A 86 -13.85 -17.44 -0.96
CA LYS A 86 -12.63 -18.14 -0.51
C LYS A 86 -11.90 -17.40 0.61
N PHE A 87 -12.20 -16.12 0.83
CA PHE A 87 -11.61 -15.26 1.87
C PHE A 87 -12.61 -15.01 3.00
N LYS A 88 -13.06 -16.07 3.72
CA LYS A 88 -14.09 -15.97 4.75
C LYS A 88 -13.58 -15.61 6.15
N LYS A 89 -12.34 -15.95 6.46
CA LYS A 89 -11.77 -15.75 7.80
C LYS A 89 -11.23 -14.33 7.96
N ARG A 90 -11.38 -13.76 9.18
CA ARG A 90 -10.79 -12.45 9.56
C ARG A 90 -10.92 -11.38 8.48
N GLN A 91 -12.13 -11.11 8.06
CA GLN A 91 -12.45 -10.16 6.98
C GLN A 91 -11.91 -8.74 7.24
N SER A 92 -11.71 -8.36 8.51
CA SER A 92 -11.07 -7.09 8.89
C SER A 92 -9.64 -6.93 8.32
N ASN A 93 -8.98 -8.04 7.98
CA ASN A 93 -7.63 -8.09 7.45
C ASN A 93 -7.60 -8.33 5.93
N ILE A 94 -8.68 -8.02 5.24
CA ILE A 94 -8.79 -8.13 3.78
C ILE A 94 -8.94 -6.74 3.17
N CYS A 95 -8.16 -6.47 2.14
CA CYS A 95 -8.27 -5.28 1.31
C CYS A 95 -8.68 -5.67 -0.11
N TRP A 96 -9.92 -5.43 -0.47
CA TRP A 96 -10.42 -5.66 -1.83
C TRP A 96 -10.09 -4.49 -2.74
N LEU A 97 -9.25 -4.72 -3.75
CA LEU A 97 -8.88 -3.73 -4.75
C LEU A 97 -9.45 -4.08 -6.13
N GLY A 98 -9.98 -3.08 -6.81
CA GLY A 98 -10.53 -3.20 -8.16
C GLY A 98 -10.19 -2.01 -9.04
N GLY A 99 -10.59 -2.08 -10.32
CA GLY A 99 -10.51 -0.96 -11.25
C GLY A 99 -11.71 0.00 -11.12
N ILE A 100 -11.71 1.05 -11.91
CA ILE A 100 -12.79 2.06 -11.95
C ILE A 100 -14.16 1.41 -12.20
N ASP A 101 -14.21 0.37 -13.02
CA ASP A 101 -15.46 -0.33 -13.38
C ASP A 101 -15.93 -1.32 -12.31
N ASP A 102 -15.10 -1.61 -11.31
CA ASP A 102 -15.43 -2.61 -10.28
C ASP A 102 -16.15 -2.02 -9.05
N ILE A 103 -16.49 -0.72 -9.03
CA ILE A 103 -17.15 -0.04 -7.90
C ILE A 103 -18.39 -0.80 -7.40
N SER A 104 -19.23 -1.30 -8.32
CA SER A 104 -20.44 -2.04 -7.95
C SER A 104 -20.15 -3.39 -7.30
N LYS A 105 -19.01 -4.01 -7.60
CA LYS A 105 -18.57 -5.25 -6.95
C LYS A 105 -17.95 -4.95 -5.61
N LEU A 106 -17.04 -3.97 -5.55
CA LEU A 106 -16.39 -3.52 -4.33
C LEU A 106 -17.41 -3.15 -3.24
N SER A 107 -18.49 -2.45 -3.61
CA SER A 107 -19.52 -2.07 -2.64
C SER A 107 -20.33 -3.24 -2.05
N LYS A 108 -20.20 -4.44 -2.61
CA LYS A 108 -20.88 -5.66 -2.13
C LYS A 108 -19.92 -6.58 -1.37
N THR A 109 -18.61 -6.26 -1.32
CA THR A 109 -17.65 -7.09 -0.60
C THR A 109 -17.72 -6.82 0.90
N SER A 110 -17.44 -7.85 1.67
CA SER A 110 -17.18 -7.75 3.10
C SER A 110 -15.66 -7.79 3.31
N GLY A 111 -15.10 -6.72 3.81
CA GLY A 111 -13.67 -6.61 4.09
C GLY A 111 -13.38 -5.43 5.00
N GLY A 112 -12.20 -5.41 5.61
CA GLY A 112 -11.73 -4.27 6.41
C GLY A 112 -11.49 -3.04 5.53
N PHE A 113 -11.04 -3.29 4.30
CA PHE A 113 -10.68 -2.25 3.34
C PHE A 113 -11.23 -2.57 1.96
N ILE A 114 -11.60 -1.54 1.23
CA ILE A 114 -11.93 -1.61 -0.18
C ILE A 114 -11.19 -0.51 -0.93
N GLY A 115 -10.94 -0.65 -2.22
CA GLY A 115 -10.26 0.45 -2.91
C GLY A 115 -10.16 0.31 -4.41
N LEU A 116 -9.66 1.38 -5.01
CA LEU A 116 -9.40 1.50 -6.43
C LEU A 116 -7.88 1.50 -6.66
N ASP A 117 -7.43 0.56 -7.48
CA ASP A 117 -6.03 0.34 -7.81
C ASP A 117 -5.84 0.38 -9.34
N VAL A 118 -5.17 1.43 -9.80
CA VAL A 118 -4.87 1.67 -11.20
C VAL A 118 -3.40 2.02 -11.39
N ALA A 119 -2.85 1.74 -12.55
CA ALA A 119 -1.46 2.05 -12.86
C ALA A 119 -1.19 3.58 -12.93
N ASN A 120 -2.22 4.37 -13.23
CA ASN A 120 -2.15 5.83 -13.32
C ASN A 120 -3.32 6.46 -12.57
N GLY A 121 -3.09 6.92 -11.35
CA GLY A 121 -4.07 7.60 -10.50
C GLY A 121 -4.29 9.07 -10.82
N TYR A 122 -3.68 9.62 -11.88
CA TYR A 122 -3.70 11.05 -12.21
C TYR A 122 -4.85 11.49 -13.12
N THR A 123 -5.79 10.60 -13.44
CA THR A 123 -6.88 10.95 -14.33
C THR A 123 -8.08 11.49 -13.56
N ILE A 124 -8.78 12.52 -14.12
CA ILE A 124 -10.01 13.06 -13.57
C ILE A 124 -11.05 11.95 -13.33
N LYS A 125 -11.15 11.00 -14.26
CA LYS A 125 -12.04 9.84 -14.13
C LYS A 125 -11.74 9.00 -12.89
N PHE A 126 -10.46 8.91 -12.49
CA PHE A 126 -10.06 8.17 -11.30
C PHE A 126 -10.49 8.88 -10.02
N VAL A 127 -10.27 10.19 -9.94
CA VAL A 127 -10.72 11.02 -8.80
C VAL A 127 -12.24 10.93 -8.63
N ASP A 128 -12.99 11.06 -9.73
CA ASP A 128 -14.46 10.93 -9.73
C ASP A 128 -14.90 9.52 -9.31
N ALA A 129 -14.14 8.49 -9.67
CA ALA A 129 -14.42 7.13 -9.25
C ALA A 129 -14.22 6.94 -7.73
N VAL A 130 -13.20 7.58 -7.14
CA VAL A 130 -12.99 7.58 -5.68
C VAL A 130 -14.16 8.28 -4.98
N LYS A 131 -14.60 9.46 -5.46
CA LYS A 131 -15.78 10.16 -4.93
C LYS A 131 -17.04 9.29 -5.00
N LYS A 132 -17.27 8.63 -6.14
CA LYS A 132 -18.41 7.72 -6.32
C LYS A 132 -18.34 6.52 -5.38
N LEU A 133 -17.14 5.93 -5.17
CA LEU A 133 -16.96 4.83 -4.23
C LEU A 133 -17.23 5.27 -2.80
N ARG A 134 -16.77 6.47 -2.39
CA ARG A 134 -17.07 7.05 -1.06
C ARG A 134 -18.55 7.29 -0.86
N GLN A 135 -19.24 7.88 -1.84
CA GLN A 135 -20.69 8.11 -1.77
C GLN A 135 -21.47 6.79 -1.61
N LYS A 136 -21.03 5.73 -2.32
CA LYS A 136 -21.67 4.42 -2.29
C LYS A 136 -21.37 3.63 -1.01
N CYS A 137 -20.22 3.86 -0.41
CA CYS A 137 -19.71 3.15 0.77
C CYS A 137 -19.22 4.15 1.83
N PRO A 138 -20.10 4.96 2.45
CA PRO A 138 -19.70 6.06 3.33
C PRO A 138 -18.88 5.61 4.55
N ASN A 139 -19.12 4.41 5.04
CA ASN A 139 -18.46 3.86 6.23
C ASN A 139 -17.32 2.88 5.90
N ALA A 140 -16.93 2.73 4.64
CA ALA A 140 -15.82 1.85 4.27
C ALA A 140 -14.48 2.55 4.41
N THR A 141 -13.43 1.83 4.81
CA THR A 141 -12.06 2.34 4.72
C THR A 141 -11.59 2.19 3.28
N ILE A 142 -11.37 3.32 2.60
CA ILE A 142 -11.08 3.36 1.17
C ILE A 142 -9.58 3.56 0.93
N VAL A 143 -9.02 2.68 0.09
CA VAL A 143 -7.66 2.77 -0.46
C VAL A 143 -7.73 3.26 -1.89
N ALA A 144 -6.90 4.22 -2.30
CA ALA A 144 -6.85 4.71 -3.67
C ALA A 144 -5.41 4.90 -4.16
N GLY A 145 -5.11 4.55 -5.39
CA GLY A 145 -3.78 4.73 -6.01
C GLY A 145 -3.67 4.00 -7.36
N ASN A 146 -2.50 4.05 -8.01
CA ASN A 146 -1.23 4.54 -7.46
C ASN A 146 -0.91 5.97 -7.90
N VAL A 147 -0.28 6.72 -7.00
CA VAL A 147 0.26 8.05 -7.24
C VAL A 147 1.67 8.18 -6.64
N VAL A 148 2.40 9.26 -6.93
CA VAL A 148 3.76 9.50 -6.43
C VAL A 148 4.04 10.97 -6.06
N THR A 149 3.01 11.81 -6.06
CA THR A 149 3.14 13.25 -5.78
C THR A 149 2.24 13.70 -4.64
N ALA A 150 2.68 14.73 -3.91
CA ALA A 150 1.97 15.28 -2.76
C ALA A 150 0.58 15.86 -3.12
N ASP A 151 0.51 16.61 -4.21
CA ASP A 151 -0.72 17.22 -4.73
C ASP A 151 -1.80 16.18 -5.05
N MET A 152 -1.43 15.13 -5.78
CA MET A 152 -2.35 14.04 -6.12
C MET A 152 -2.76 13.22 -4.90
N THR A 153 -1.86 13.07 -3.93
CA THR A 153 -2.17 12.44 -2.63
C THR A 153 -3.25 13.25 -1.91
N GLN A 154 -3.10 14.56 -1.81
CA GLN A 154 -4.10 15.45 -1.21
C GLN A 154 -5.44 15.36 -1.95
N GLU A 155 -5.42 15.41 -3.28
CA GLU A 155 -6.64 15.34 -4.10
C GLU A 155 -7.42 14.04 -3.86
N LEU A 156 -6.75 12.88 -3.78
CA LEU A 156 -7.40 11.61 -3.50
C LEU A 156 -7.97 11.54 -2.08
N ILE A 157 -7.28 12.11 -1.09
CA ILE A 157 -7.78 12.18 0.29
C ILE A 157 -9.03 13.05 0.35
N LEU A 158 -9.00 14.22 -0.26
CA LEU A 158 -10.16 15.12 -0.33
C LEU A 158 -11.32 14.52 -1.12
N ALA A 159 -11.03 13.64 -2.09
CA ALA A 159 -12.04 12.88 -2.82
C ALA A 159 -12.68 11.75 -1.98
N GLY A 160 -12.13 11.44 -0.80
CA GLY A 160 -12.71 10.47 0.12
C GLY A 160 -11.85 9.22 0.38
N ALA A 161 -10.60 9.18 -0.03
CA ALA A 161 -9.69 8.11 0.34
C ALA A 161 -9.22 8.26 1.79
N ASP A 162 -9.20 7.16 2.55
CA ASP A 162 -8.59 7.09 3.89
C ASP A 162 -7.08 6.81 3.78
N ILE A 163 -6.69 6.09 2.74
CA ILE A 163 -5.32 5.64 2.52
C ILE A 163 -4.96 5.84 1.05
N VAL A 164 -3.82 6.42 0.79
CA VAL A 164 -3.31 6.57 -0.58
C VAL A 164 -2.16 5.59 -0.84
N LYS A 165 -2.25 4.87 -1.96
CA LYS A 165 -1.25 3.89 -2.39
C LYS A 165 -0.19 4.58 -3.24
N VAL A 166 1.06 4.60 -2.78
CA VAL A 166 2.17 5.37 -3.35
C VAL A 166 3.19 4.47 -4.02
N GLY A 167 3.41 4.70 -5.30
CA GLY A 167 4.44 4.01 -6.08
C GLY A 167 4.05 3.80 -7.55
N ILE A 168 4.91 4.26 -8.46
CA ILE A 168 4.80 4.00 -9.89
C ILE A 168 6.13 3.42 -10.37
N GLY A 169 6.09 2.14 -10.72
CA GLY A 169 7.24 1.43 -11.25
C GLY A 169 8.41 1.15 -10.31
N PRO A 170 8.26 1.11 -8.97
CA PRO A 170 9.41 0.88 -8.10
C PRO A 170 9.78 -0.60 -7.94
N GLY A 171 8.92 -1.53 -8.37
CA GLY A 171 9.17 -2.96 -8.23
C GLY A 171 10.31 -3.44 -9.12
N SER A 172 11.11 -4.40 -8.63
CA SER A 172 12.27 -4.95 -9.36
C SER A 172 11.91 -5.61 -10.70
N VAL A 173 10.69 -6.15 -10.80
CA VAL A 173 10.16 -6.76 -12.03
C VAL A 173 9.30 -5.80 -12.85
N CYS A 174 9.11 -4.55 -12.39
CA CYS A 174 8.26 -3.59 -13.07
C CYS A 174 9.01 -2.94 -14.24
N THR A 175 8.41 -3.00 -15.41
CA THR A 175 8.98 -2.45 -16.65
C THR A 175 8.46 -1.04 -16.96
N THR A 176 7.58 -0.47 -16.16
CA THR A 176 6.92 0.82 -16.42
C THR A 176 7.94 1.95 -16.61
N ARG A 177 8.88 2.12 -15.68
CA ARG A 177 9.91 3.17 -15.77
C ARG A 177 10.76 3.02 -17.03
N ILE A 178 11.13 1.77 -17.38
CA ILE A 178 11.98 1.48 -18.57
C ILE A 178 11.22 1.73 -19.87
N LYS A 179 9.94 1.30 -19.93
CA LYS A 179 9.15 1.37 -21.16
C LYS A 179 8.52 2.74 -21.42
N THR A 180 8.15 3.45 -20.36
CA THR A 180 7.38 4.70 -20.49
C THR A 180 8.15 5.95 -20.07
N GLY A 181 9.28 5.79 -19.37
CA GLY A 181 10.00 6.90 -18.75
C GLY A 181 9.25 7.53 -17.56
N ILE A 182 8.11 6.95 -17.17
CA ILE A 182 7.27 7.47 -16.07
C ILE A 182 7.61 6.76 -14.77
N GLY A 183 7.84 7.54 -13.72
CA GLY A 183 8.11 7.03 -12.37
C GLY A 183 8.65 8.12 -11.47
N TYR A 184 8.89 7.75 -10.23
CA TYR A 184 9.50 8.64 -9.24
C TYR A 184 10.34 7.79 -8.27
N PRO A 185 11.50 8.25 -7.78
CA PRO A 185 12.28 7.54 -6.78
C PRO A 185 11.43 7.27 -5.53
N GLN A 186 11.34 5.99 -5.13
CA GLN A 186 10.28 5.53 -4.22
C GLN A 186 10.38 6.13 -2.83
N LEU A 187 11.60 6.30 -2.28
CA LEU A 187 11.77 6.90 -0.96
C LEU A 187 11.29 8.34 -0.94
N SER A 188 11.69 9.14 -1.93
CA SER A 188 11.25 10.53 -2.03
C SER A 188 9.74 10.63 -2.24
N ALA A 189 9.16 9.79 -3.11
CA ALA A 189 7.70 9.73 -3.28
C ALA A 189 6.98 9.44 -1.95
N VAL A 190 7.49 8.47 -1.18
CA VAL A 190 6.89 8.10 0.12
C VAL A 190 7.00 9.24 1.12
N ILE A 191 8.13 9.93 1.21
CA ILE A 191 8.32 11.05 2.14
C ILE A 191 7.35 12.19 1.79
N GLU A 192 7.31 12.62 0.54
CA GLU A 192 6.47 13.72 0.08
C GLU A 192 4.97 13.42 0.21
N CYS A 193 4.56 12.21 -0.18
CA CYS A 193 3.16 11.78 -0.06
C CYS A 193 2.75 11.55 1.40
N ALA A 194 3.66 11.06 2.26
CA ALA A 194 3.38 10.87 3.68
C ALA A 194 3.18 12.21 4.38
N ASP A 195 4.01 13.20 4.09
CA ASP A 195 3.89 14.55 4.64
C ASP A 195 2.53 15.16 4.28
N ALA A 196 2.16 15.09 2.99
CA ALA A 196 0.86 15.56 2.52
C ALA A 196 -0.33 14.82 3.15
N ALA A 197 -0.23 13.49 3.30
CA ALA A 197 -1.30 12.68 3.89
C ALA A 197 -1.45 12.93 5.39
N HIS A 198 -0.35 12.98 6.14
CA HIS A 198 -0.37 13.21 7.57
C HIS A 198 -0.86 14.61 7.92
N GLY A 199 -0.58 15.61 7.08
CA GLY A 199 -1.15 16.96 7.22
C GLY A 199 -2.68 17.02 7.10
N LEU A 200 -3.29 15.95 6.56
CA LEU A 200 -4.73 15.78 6.41
C LEU A 200 -5.30 14.65 7.31
N ASP A 201 -4.55 14.17 8.30
CA ASP A 201 -4.93 13.04 9.17
C ASP A 201 -5.24 11.73 8.40
N ALA A 202 -4.70 11.57 7.20
CA ALA A 202 -4.82 10.37 6.39
C ALA A 202 -3.52 9.55 6.37
N LEU A 203 -3.54 8.39 5.73
CA LEU A 203 -2.42 7.46 5.71
C LEU A 203 -1.98 7.16 4.28
N ILE A 204 -0.77 6.61 4.14
CA ILE A 204 -0.29 6.07 2.87
C ILE A 204 0.08 4.59 2.99
N ILE A 205 0.12 3.91 1.85
CA ILE A 205 0.75 2.61 1.66
C ILE A 205 1.90 2.80 0.67
N ALA A 206 3.13 2.55 1.10
CA ALA A 206 4.24 2.49 0.18
C ALA A 206 4.21 1.15 -0.58
N ASP A 207 4.00 1.21 -1.90
CA ASP A 207 3.77 0.06 -2.75
C ASP A 207 4.99 -0.26 -3.62
N GLY A 208 5.61 -1.40 -3.34
CA GLY A 208 6.75 -1.90 -4.10
C GLY A 208 8.10 -1.27 -3.78
N GLY A 209 9.11 -1.71 -4.53
CA GLY A 209 10.49 -1.22 -4.41
C GLY A 209 11.31 -1.81 -3.27
N CYS A 210 10.80 -2.76 -2.50
CA CYS A 210 11.47 -3.35 -1.34
C CYS A 210 12.46 -4.45 -1.77
N THR A 211 13.59 -4.09 -2.32
CA THR A 211 14.56 -5.04 -2.92
C THR A 211 15.85 -5.19 -2.12
N THR A 212 16.13 -4.36 -1.14
CA THR A 212 17.39 -4.37 -0.38
C THR A 212 17.18 -4.54 1.11
N VAL A 213 18.22 -4.95 1.83
CA VAL A 213 18.19 -5.17 3.29
C VAL A 213 17.89 -3.89 4.07
N SER A 214 18.35 -2.73 3.63
CA SER A 214 18.03 -1.43 4.23
C SER A 214 16.52 -1.15 4.24
N TYR A 215 15.80 -1.70 3.28
CA TYR A 215 14.36 -1.67 3.21
C TYR A 215 13.64 -2.47 4.24
N THR A 216 14.13 -3.69 4.44
CA THR A 216 13.55 -4.60 5.42
C THR A 216 13.65 -4.02 6.83
N HIS A 217 14.70 -3.25 7.10
CA HIS A 217 14.84 -2.51 8.35
C HIS A 217 13.92 -1.28 8.43
N LEU A 218 13.75 -0.54 7.33
CA LEU A 218 12.82 0.59 7.28
C LEU A 218 11.36 0.18 7.44
N ARG A 219 11.00 -1.02 6.97
CA ARG A 219 9.64 -1.56 7.05
C ARG A 219 9.46 -2.66 8.09
N ALA A 220 10.52 -3.05 8.79
CA ALA A 220 10.54 -4.18 9.72
C ALA A 220 10.18 -5.54 9.08
N HIS A 221 10.36 -5.71 7.77
CA HIS A 221 10.00 -6.95 7.09
C HIS A 221 11.01 -7.38 6.06
N GLU A 222 11.59 -8.51 6.34
CA GLU A 222 12.34 -9.29 5.37
C GLU A 222 11.38 -10.18 4.60
N THR A 223 11.41 -10.14 3.28
CA THR A 223 10.81 -11.19 2.48
C THR A 223 11.78 -12.38 2.41
N PRO A 224 11.29 -13.63 2.41
CA PRO A 224 12.14 -14.81 2.35
C PRO A 224 13.11 -14.80 1.16
N GLU A 225 12.73 -14.21 0.06
CA GLU A 225 13.54 -14.11 -1.15
C GLU A 225 14.80 -13.25 -1.01
N HIS A 226 14.79 -12.34 -0.02
CA HIS A 226 15.90 -11.42 0.23
C HIS A 226 16.71 -11.81 1.49
N ARG A 227 16.27 -12.82 2.22
CA ARG A 227 17.04 -13.40 3.31
C ARG A 227 18.16 -14.25 2.74
N GLY A 228 19.30 -13.62 2.54
CA GLY A 228 20.55 -14.34 2.39
C GLY A 228 20.42 -15.56 1.48
N CYS A 229 19.86 -15.38 0.32
CA CYS A 229 20.15 -16.29 -0.75
C CYS A 229 21.65 -16.46 -0.70
N PRO A 230 22.22 -17.63 -0.42
CA PRO A 230 23.65 -17.77 -0.45
C PRO A 230 24.02 -17.36 -1.85
N ARG A 231 24.62 -16.20 -1.96
CA ARG A 231 25.29 -15.84 -3.18
C ARG A 231 26.36 -16.85 -3.32
N GLU A 232 26.04 -17.82 -4.07
CA GLU A 232 27.06 -18.63 -4.65
C GLU A 232 27.95 -17.67 -5.40
N ARG A 233 29.07 -17.39 -4.75
CA ARG A 233 30.41 -17.16 -5.24
C ARG A 233 30.59 -16.26 -6.44
#